data_68b1f2df63e5bfd496c2e86b9c18b9fc
#
_entry.id   68b1f2df63e5bfd496c2e86b9c18b9fc
#
_cell.length_a   1.000
_cell.length_b   1.000
_cell.length_c   1.000
_cell.angle_alpha   90.00
_cell.angle_beta   90.00
_cell.angle_gamma   90.00
#
_symmetry.space_group_name_H-M   'P 1'
#
loop_
_entity.id
_entity.type
_entity.pdbx_description
1 polymer ?
#
loop_
_entity_poly.entity_id
_entity_poly.type
_entity_poly.pdbx_seq_one_letter_code
_entity_poly.pdbx_strand_id
1 'polypeptide(L)'
;MTFPKLDVVAIGDAIVDVIATCEDSFIAERGLTKGSMQLLEPAAADALYAAMGPAREISGGSAANSMAGVAALGLRAAFVGQVADDQLGEIFAHDMISLGVRFETPPLAAGLSTGRCLILVTPDAQRTMNTCPGASHELTARALDEELIRSAAVTFLEGYLWGPEQPRQAMLEAAKIAHSARRTVAFTLSESLCIPGRREGVMSMIDAGTADILFGNEDEVRHLTGCGALDDCIAALSPKVPTLVITRGAAGALAVENGRRVEVPAATVAKVVDTTGAGDLFAAGFLSARCRGAPLERCLEAGSLCAAEVISHFGARPETDLKALVRL
;
A
#
# COMPACT_ATOMS: atom_id res chain seq x y z
N MET A 1 14.52 -6.92 26.46
CA MET A 1 13.80 -6.57 25.20
C MET A 1 12.78 -5.50 25.55
N THR A 2 12.86 -4.33 24.93
CA THR A 2 11.82 -3.29 25.09
C THR A 2 10.62 -3.66 24.24
N PHE A 3 9.42 -3.64 24.81
CA PHE A 3 8.18 -3.82 24.05
C PHE A 3 8.03 -2.68 23.04
N PRO A 4 7.51 -2.93 21.83
CA PRO A 4 7.31 -1.90 20.83
C PRO A 4 6.29 -0.87 21.33
N LYS A 5 6.61 0.43 21.16
CA LYS A 5 5.71 1.54 21.49
C LYS A 5 4.71 1.80 20.36
N LEU A 6 4.99 1.30 19.17
CA LEU A 6 4.20 1.40 17.95
C LEU A 6 4.00 -0.01 17.38
N ASP A 7 2.85 -0.29 16.79
CA ASP A 7 2.59 -1.62 16.23
C ASP A 7 3.10 -1.70 14.79
N VAL A 8 2.73 -0.75 13.93
CA VAL A 8 3.19 -0.71 12.53
C VAL A 8 3.59 0.72 12.16
N VAL A 9 4.74 0.88 11.51
CA VAL A 9 5.10 2.09 10.75
C VAL A 9 5.21 1.72 9.28
N ALA A 10 4.58 2.49 8.41
CA ALA A 10 4.71 2.30 6.95
C ALA A 10 5.53 3.40 6.31
N ILE A 11 6.21 3.05 5.22
CA ILE A 11 6.89 3.99 4.32
C ILE A 11 6.30 3.77 2.92
N GLY A 12 5.71 4.81 2.34
CA GLY A 12 4.99 4.70 1.08
C GLY A 12 4.70 6.04 0.41
N ASP A 13 4.02 5.98 -0.72
CA ASP A 13 3.58 7.13 -1.49
C ASP A 13 2.51 7.93 -0.72
N ALA A 14 2.82 9.19 -0.41
CA ALA A 14 1.86 10.14 0.13
C ALA A 14 1.09 10.80 -1.03
N ILE A 15 -0.03 10.21 -1.40
CA ILE A 15 -0.85 10.60 -2.56
C ILE A 15 -2.24 11.03 -2.11
N VAL A 16 -2.78 12.08 -2.72
CA VAL A 16 -4.18 12.47 -2.57
C VAL A 16 -4.98 11.96 -3.76
N ASP A 17 -6.03 11.20 -3.49
CA ASP A 17 -7.00 10.78 -4.48
C ASP A 17 -7.99 11.92 -4.74
N VAL A 18 -8.04 12.39 -5.99
CA VAL A 18 -8.95 13.43 -6.48
C VAL A 18 -9.98 12.78 -7.36
N ILE A 19 -11.18 12.59 -6.83
CA ILE A 19 -12.23 11.77 -7.46
C ILE A 19 -13.32 12.67 -8.04
N ALA A 20 -13.52 12.59 -9.36
CA ALA A 20 -14.59 13.30 -10.06
C ALA A 20 -15.36 12.36 -10.99
N THR A 21 -16.65 12.64 -11.18
CA THR A 21 -17.45 12.00 -12.25
C THR A 21 -17.24 12.74 -13.57
N CYS A 22 -17.25 12.01 -14.67
CA CYS A 22 -17.17 12.59 -16.01
C CYS A 22 -17.89 11.71 -17.05
N GLU A 23 -18.17 12.28 -18.22
CA GLU A 23 -18.66 11.54 -19.37
C GLU A 23 -17.52 10.83 -20.13
N ASP A 24 -17.85 9.78 -20.88
CA ASP A 24 -16.88 9.06 -21.73
C ASP A 24 -16.18 9.98 -22.73
N SER A 25 -16.86 11.01 -23.22
CA SER A 25 -16.29 12.01 -24.12
C SER A 25 -15.11 12.76 -23.49
N PHE A 26 -15.17 13.06 -22.19
CA PHE A 26 -14.09 13.73 -21.47
C PHE A 26 -12.81 12.88 -21.46
N ILE A 27 -12.96 11.56 -21.26
CA ILE A 27 -11.84 10.60 -21.31
C ILE A 27 -11.21 10.60 -22.70
N ALA A 28 -12.05 10.46 -23.74
CA ALA A 28 -11.63 10.38 -25.15
C ALA A 28 -10.94 11.68 -25.62
N GLU A 29 -11.53 12.85 -25.33
CA GLU A 29 -10.99 14.17 -25.70
C GLU A 29 -9.60 14.45 -25.12
N ARG A 30 -9.26 13.81 -24.00
CA ARG A 30 -7.94 13.96 -23.35
C ARG A 30 -6.97 12.84 -23.69
N GLY A 31 -7.36 11.93 -24.59
CA GLY A 31 -6.50 10.82 -24.99
C GLY A 31 -6.18 9.82 -23.87
N LEU A 32 -7.05 9.76 -22.84
CA LEU A 32 -6.87 8.84 -21.73
C LEU A 32 -7.43 7.47 -22.09
N THR A 33 -6.84 6.41 -21.52
CA THR A 33 -7.34 5.05 -21.69
C THR A 33 -8.33 4.72 -20.58
N LYS A 34 -9.62 4.61 -20.94
CA LYS A 34 -10.69 4.30 -19.99
C LYS A 34 -10.40 3.01 -19.21
N GLY A 35 -10.60 3.05 -17.90
CA GLY A 35 -10.45 1.88 -17.02
C GLY A 35 -9.00 1.48 -16.74
N SER A 36 -8.01 2.27 -17.17
CA SER A 36 -6.61 2.00 -16.91
C SER A 36 -6.04 2.88 -15.80
N MET A 37 -4.87 2.47 -15.28
CA MET A 37 -4.00 3.32 -14.49
C MET A 37 -2.81 3.75 -15.36
N GLN A 38 -2.48 5.04 -15.32
CA GLN A 38 -1.32 5.58 -16.02
C GLN A 38 -0.61 6.63 -15.17
N LEU A 39 0.70 6.75 -15.38
CA LEU A 39 1.50 7.81 -14.78
C LEU A 39 1.44 9.07 -15.64
N LEU A 40 1.30 10.22 -15.01
CA LEU A 40 1.35 11.53 -15.64
C LEU A 40 2.56 12.32 -15.18
N GLU A 41 3.15 13.05 -16.12
CA GLU A 41 4.09 14.11 -15.80
C GLU A 41 3.38 15.29 -15.10
N PRO A 42 4.07 16.05 -14.24
CA PRO A 42 3.46 17.12 -13.43
C PRO A 42 2.60 18.11 -14.24
N ALA A 43 3.09 18.59 -15.39
CA ALA A 43 2.36 19.53 -16.22
C ALA A 43 1.06 18.94 -16.82
N ALA A 44 1.07 17.67 -17.17
CA ALA A 44 -0.13 16.97 -17.66
C ALA A 44 -1.14 16.76 -16.52
N ALA A 45 -0.66 16.43 -15.32
CA ALA A 45 -1.50 16.31 -14.14
C ALA A 45 -2.14 17.63 -13.74
N ASP A 46 -1.41 18.75 -13.80
CA ASP A 46 -1.93 20.10 -13.56
C ASP A 46 -3.04 20.45 -14.57
N ALA A 47 -2.80 20.19 -15.85
CA ALA A 47 -3.76 20.46 -16.90
C ALA A 47 -5.03 19.61 -16.76
N LEU A 48 -4.89 18.34 -16.38
CA LEU A 48 -6.03 17.46 -16.13
C LEU A 48 -6.82 17.93 -14.90
N TYR A 49 -6.14 18.20 -13.79
CA TYR A 49 -6.77 18.68 -12.56
C TYR A 49 -7.57 19.97 -12.78
N ALA A 50 -6.99 20.94 -13.48
CA ALA A 50 -7.68 22.21 -13.81
C ALA A 50 -8.90 22.03 -14.70
N ALA A 51 -8.98 20.93 -15.44
CA ALA A 51 -10.08 20.62 -16.35
C ALA A 51 -11.15 19.70 -15.76
N MET A 52 -10.88 19.06 -14.60
CA MET A 52 -11.86 18.25 -13.90
C MET A 52 -13.02 19.09 -13.37
N GLY A 53 -14.20 18.50 -13.28
CA GLY A 53 -15.33 19.07 -12.57
C GLY A 53 -15.14 19.04 -11.04
N PRO A 54 -16.21 19.35 -10.28
CA PRO A 54 -16.17 19.24 -8.82
C PRO A 54 -15.68 17.85 -8.39
N ALA A 55 -14.67 17.83 -7.51
CA ALA A 55 -14.01 16.62 -7.08
C ALA A 55 -14.03 16.48 -5.55
N ARG A 56 -13.91 15.24 -5.09
CA ARG A 56 -13.64 14.89 -3.69
C ARG A 56 -12.15 14.58 -3.56
N GLU A 57 -11.50 15.23 -2.60
CA GLU A 57 -10.09 15.03 -2.28
C GLU A 57 -9.98 14.29 -0.95
N ILE A 58 -9.24 13.17 -0.94
CA ILE A 58 -9.01 12.35 0.25
C ILE A 58 -7.59 11.78 0.20
N SER A 59 -7.00 11.55 1.36
CA SER A 59 -5.71 10.86 1.43
C SER A 59 -5.82 9.46 0.82
N GLY A 60 -4.90 9.12 -0.07
CA GLY A 60 -4.76 7.82 -0.75
C GLY A 60 -3.35 7.25 -0.55
N GLY A 61 -2.95 6.38 -1.48
CA GLY A 61 -1.68 5.64 -1.41
C GLY A 61 -1.83 4.31 -0.69
N SER A 62 -1.22 3.25 -1.25
CA SER A 62 -1.39 1.86 -0.80
C SER A 62 -1.00 1.67 0.68
N ALA A 63 0.23 2.08 1.06
CA ALA A 63 0.67 1.94 2.44
C ALA A 63 -0.12 2.85 3.41
N ALA A 64 -0.56 4.04 2.97
CA ALA A 64 -1.40 4.91 3.78
C ALA A 64 -2.80 4.29 4.01
N ASN A 65 -3.38 3.63 2.99
CA ASN A 65 -4.60 2.85 3.13
C ASN A 65 -4.42 1.72 4.14
N SER A 66 -3.31 0.98 4.05
CA SER A 66 -2.98 -0.07 5.02
C SER A 66 -2.89 0.48 6.44
N MET A 67 -2.24 1.64 6.65
CA MET A 67 -2.13 2.23 7.99
C MET A 67 -3.47 2.72 8.53
N ALA A 68 -4.35 3.26 7.70
CA ALA A 68 -5.71 3.59 8.10
C ALA A 68 -6.48 2.34 8.56
N GLY A 69 -6.33 1.21 7.83
CA GLY A 69 -6.88 -0.08 8.24
C GLY A 69 -6.33 -0.57 9.58
N VAL A 70 -5.00 -0.48 9.78
CA VAL A 70 -4.33 -0.83 11.05
C VAL A 70 -4.87 0.01 12.22
N ALA A 71 -5.02 1.32 12.02
CA ALA A 71 -5.59 2.22 13.03
C ALA A 71 -7.06 1.91 13.30
N ALA A 72 -7.86 1.65 12.26
CA ALA A 72 -9.27 1.23 12.38
C ALA A 72 -9.42 -0.09 13.16
N LEU A 73 -8.45 -1.00 13.08
CA LEU A 73 -8.36 -2.22 13.88
C LEU A 73 -7.89 -1.97 15.34
N GLY A 74 -7.57 -0.73 15.68
CA GLY A 74 -7.21 -0.31 17.05
C GLY A 74 -5.75 -0.52 17.42
N LEU A 75 -4.87 -0.64 16.44
CA LEU A 75 -3.44 -0.67 16.66
C LEU A 75 -2.84 0.74 16.47
N ARG A 76 -1.63 0.92 17.00
CA ARG A 76 -0.88 2.17 16.87
C ARG A 76 -0.13 2.16 15.55
N ALA A 77 -0.58 2.99 14.63
CA ALA A 77 -0.06 3.12 13.28
C ALA A 77 0.70 4.45 13.09
N ALA A 78 1.76 4.42 12.30
CA ALA A 78 2.44 5.61 11.81
C ALA A 78 2.72 5.46 10.31
N PHE A 79 2.84 6.60 9.65
CA PHE A 79 3.16 6.66 8.23
C PHE A 79 4.29 7.67 7.99
N VAL A 80 5.23 7.29 7.14
CA VAL A 80 6.32 8.14 6.64
C VAL A 80 6.17 8.22 5.12
N GLY A 81 5.95 9.41 4.62
CA GLY A 81 5.81 9.70 3.19
C GLY A 81 5.99 11.18 2.95
N GLN A 82 6.39 11.58 1.76
CA GLN A 82 6.70 12.97 1.47
C GLN A 82 5.53 13.68 0.79
N VAL A 83 5.06 14.76 1.40
CA VAL A 83 4.13 15.73 0.81
C VAL A 83 4.86 17.06 0.59
N ALA A 84 4.29 17.93 -0.23
CA ALA A 84 4.72 19.32 -0.36
C ALA A 84 3.98 20.23 0.64
N ASP A 85 4.49 21.43 0.83
CA ASP A 85 3.84 22.52 1.56
C ASP A 85 2.79 23.18 0.65
N ASP A 86 1.71 22.42 0.39
CA ASP A 86 0.59 22.83 -0.48
C ASP A 86 -0.75 22.31 0.07
N GLN A 87 -1.86 22.73 -0.55
CA GLN A 87 -3.21 22.35 -0.12
C GLN A 87 -3.42 20.83 -0.05
N LEU A 88 -2.92 20.07 -1.03
CA LEU A 88 -3.07 18.61 -1.03
C LEU A 88 -2.24 17.95 0.08
N GLY A 89 -1.07 18.51 0.39
CA GLY A 89 -0.25 18.08 1.53
C GLY A 89 -0.94 18.30 2.88
N GLU A 90 -1.61 19.44 3.04
CA GLU A 90 -2.43 19.70 4.23
C GLU A 90 -3.61 18.73 4.35
N ILE A 91 -4.31 18.44 3.24
CA ILE A 91 -5.41 17.45 3.20
C ILE A 91 -4.89 16.08 3.59
N PHE A 92 -3.78 15.64 3.01
CA PHE A 92 -3.19 14.34 3.33
C PHE A 92 -2.84 14.22 4.82
N ALA A 93 -2.13 15.21 5.35
CA ALA A 93 -1.72 15.21 6.76
C ALA A 93 -2.92 15.22 7.71
N HIS A 94 -3.90 16.09 7.45
CA HIS A 94 -5.13 16.18 8.25
C HIS A 94 -5.89 14.86 8.26
N ASP A 95 -6.08 14.23 7.09
CA ASP A 95 -6.81 12.96 6.97
C ASP A 95 -6.10 11.84 7.73
N MET A 96 -4.79 11.67 7.53
CA MET A 96 -4.03 10.62 8.22
C MET A 96 -4.12 10.76 9.75
N ILE A 97 -3.96 11.98 10.27
CA ILE A 97 -4.06 12.26 11.70
C ILE A 97 -5.49 12.00 12.20
N SER A 98 -6.52 12.42 11.46
CA SER A 98 -7.92 12.21 11.83
C SER A 98 -8.31 10.72 11.87
N LEU A 99 -7.67 9.88 11.06
CA LEU A 99 -7.82 8.43 11.05
C LEU A 99 -7.03 7.74 12.18
N GLY A 100 -6.30 8.51 13.01
CA GLY A 100 -5.51 7.98 14.11
C GLY A 100 -4.14 7.44 13.70
N VAL A 101 -3.66 7.79 12.51
CA VAL A 101 -2.32 7.46 12.04
C VAL A 101 -1.37 8.62 12.36
N ARG A 102 -0.26 8.33 13.05
CA ARG A 102 0.77 9.33 13.30
C ARG A 102 1.49 9.67 11.98
N PHE A 103 1.43 10.94 11.57
CA PHE A 103 2.10 11.47 10.40
C PHE A 103 2.83 12.76 10.78
N GLU A 104 4.15 12.73 10.74
CA GLU A 104 5.01 13.83 11.21
C GLU A 104 6.14 14.16 10.23
N THR A 105 6.13 13.58 9.02
CA THR A 105 7.13 13.89 7.98
C THR A 105 6.98 15.38 7.60
N PRO A 106 8.03 16.20 7.74
CA PRO A 106 7.95 17.60 7.37
C PRO A 106 7.66 17.77 5.87
N PRO A 107 6.74 18.68 5.48
CA PRO A 107 6.46 18.92 4.08
C PRO A 107 7.65 19.58 3.38
N LEU A 108 7.81 19.37 2.07
CA LEU A 108 8.80 20.04 1.24
C LEU A 108 8.34 21.47 0.98
N ALA A 109 9.16 22.45 1.38
CA ALA A 109 8.90 23.87 1.17
C ALA A 109 9.06 24.33 -0.29
N ALA A 110 9.71 23.52 -1.14
CA ALA A 110 9.93 23.80 -2.55
C ALA A 110 10.13 22.49 -3.33
N GLY A 111 9.84 22.49 -4.61
CA GLY A 111 10.00 21.31 -5.48
C GLY A 111 8.70 20.93 -6.17
N LEU A 112 8.44 19.62 -6.24
CA LEU A 112 7.23 19.09 -6.83
C LEU A 112 6.04 19.26 -5.89
N SER A 113 4.84 19.42 -6.44
CA SER A 113 3.58 19.41 -5.68
C SER A 113 3.34 18.03 -5.03
N THR A 114 2.47 18.01 -4.02
CA THR A 114 2.02 16.75 -3.40
C THR A 114 1.52 15.77 -4.45
N GLY A 115 1.85 14.50 -4.26
CA GLY A 115 1.41 13.41 -5.12
C GLY A 115 -0.11 13.33 -5.19
N ARG A 116 -0.65 13.04 -6.38
CA ARG A 116 -2.10 12.95 -6.58
C ARG A 116 -2.47 11.88 -7.61
N CYS A 117 -3.58 11.21 -7.36
CA CYS A 117 -4.22 10.33 -8.31
C CYS A 117 -5.53 10.97 -8.77
N LEU A 118 -5.59 11.40 -10.03
CA LEU A 118 -6.78 12.00 -10.64
C LEU A 118 -7.68 10.87 -11.15
N ILE A 119 -8.76 10.60 -10.42
CA ILE A 119 -9.64 9.47 -10.65
C ILE A 119 -10.91 9.97 -11.33
N LEU A 120 -11.12 9.55 -12.57
CA LEU A 120 -12.27 9.87 -13.39
C LEU A 120 -13.24 8.68 -13.38
N VAL A 121 -14.45 8.90 -12.90
CA VAL A 121 -15.49 7.87 -12.80
C VAL A 121 -16.56 8.12 -13.86
N THR A 122 -16.71 7.19 -14.81
CA THR A 122 -17.71 7.25 -15.89
C THR A 122 -19.06 6.67 -15.44
N PRO A 123 -20.18 6.93 -16.17
CA PRO A 123 -21.53 6.48 -15.78
C PRO A 123 -21.70 4.97 -15.61
N ASP A 124 -20.85 4.17 -16.24
CA ASP A 124 -20.79 2.71 -16.08
C ASP A 124 -19.94 2.28 -14.87
N ALA A 125 -19.59 3.25 -13.99
CA ALA A 125 -18.77 3.07 -12.79
C ALA A 125 -17.33 2.63 -13.06
N GLN A 126 -16.82 2.74 -14.31
CA GLN A 126 -15.40 2.53 -14.58
C GLN A 126 -14.55 3.69 -14.06
N ARG A 127 -13.40 3.34 -13.49
CA ARG A 127 -12.43 4.29 -12.95
C ARG A 127 -11.21 4.35 -13.84
N THR A 128 -10.85 5.57 -14.26
CA THR A 128 -9.62 5.85 -14.99
C THR A 128 -8.69 6.63 -14.06
N MET A 129 -7.58 6.03 -13.69
CA MET A 129 -6.65 6.57 -12.71
C MET A 129 -5.44 7.18 -13.40
N ASN A 130 -5.12 8.42 -13.04
CA ASN A 130 -4.05 9.19 -13.64
C ASN A 130 -3.16 9.72 -12.51
N THR A 131 -2.06 9.03 -12.25
CA THR A 131 -1.24 9.26 -11.07
C THR A 131 -0.01 10.11 -11.40
N CYS A 132 0.17 11.20 -10.67
CA CYS A 132 1.41 11.96 -10.62
C CYS A 132 1.99 11.81 -9.21
N PRO A 133 3.10 11.08 -9.03
CA PRO A 133 3.67 10.83 -7.70
C PRO A 133 4.17 12.09 -6.98
N GLY A 134 4.61 13.11 -7.74
CA GLY A 134 5.01 14.41 -7.19
C GLY A 134 6.04 14.29 -6.07
N ALA A 135 5.81 15.02 -4.99
CA ALA A 135 6.69 15.11 -3.83
C ALA A 135 6.98 13.75 -3.17
N SER A 136 6.12 12.73 -3.33
CA SER A 136 6.37 11.42 -2.72
C SER A 136 7.65 10.76 -3.24
N HIS A 137 8.01 11.03 -4.50
CA HIS A 137 9.25 10.55 -5.11
C HIS A 137 10.51 11.32 -4.66
N GLU A 138 10.36 12.40 -3.90
CA GLU A 138 11.46 13.17 -3.28
C GLU A 138 11.77 12.72 -1.83
N LEU A 139 11.12 11.66 -1.33
CA LEU A 139 11.39 11.09 -0.01
C LEU A 139 12.86 10.66 0.09
N THR A 140 13.55 11.12 1.13
CA THR A 140 14.95 10.78 1.38
C THR A 140 15.12 10.15 2.76
N ALA A 141 16.25 9.50 3.00
CA ALA A 141 16.58 8.96 4.31
C ALA A 141 16.62 10.04 5.43
N ARG A 142 16.75 11.31 5.08
CA ARG A 142 16.70 12.43 6.06
C ARG A 142 15.31 12.64 6.67
N ALA A 143 14.26 12.19 5.98
CA ALA A 143 12.89 12.26 6.46
C ALA A 143 12.53 11.12 7.45
N LEU A 144 13.42 10.15 7.62
CA LEU A 144 13.20 9.02 8.53
C LEU A 144 13.44 9.45 9.98
N ASP A 145 12.45 9.20 10.83
CA ASP A 145 12.62 9.22 12.27
C ASP A 145 13.10 7.82 12.72
N GLU A 146 14.39 7.73 13.08
CA GLU A 146 15.00 6.47 13.50
C GLU A 146 14.35 5.92 14.78
N GLU A 147 13.96 6.77 15.74
CA GLU A 147 13.30 6.32 16.96
C GLU A 147 11.90 5.78 16.68
N LEU A 148 11.17 6.41 15.77
CA LEU A 148 9.87 5.93 15.31
C LEU A 148 9.99 4.51 14.75
N ILE A 149 10.92 4.27 13.81
CA ILE A 149 11.15 2.97 13.20
C ILE A 149 11.58 1.92 14.23
N ARG A 150 12.54 2.24 15.10
CA ARG A 150 12.98 1.34 16.18
C ARG A 150 11.88 0.97 17.15
N SER A 151 10.91 1.87 17.36
CA SER A 151 9.80 1.66 18.30
C SER A 151 8.66 0.82 17.72
N ALA A 152 8.60 0.63 16.40
CA ALA A 152 7.56 -0.15 15.73
C ALA A 152 7.85 -1.65 15.81
N ALA A 153 6.81 -2.48 15.94
CA ALA A 153 6.94 -3.93 15.82
C ALA A 153 7.21 -4.35 14.38
N VAL A 154 6.56 -3.70 13.43
CA VAL A 154 6.70 -3.94 11.99
C VAL A 154 6.96 -2.63 11.25
N THR A 155 7.94 -2.64 10.35
CA THR A 155 8.15 -1.60 9.34
C THR A 155 7.62 -2.13 8.01
N PHE A 156 6.57 -1.48 7.47
CA PHE A 156 5.89 -1.88 6.25
C PHE A 156 6.33 -0.99 5.08
N LEU A 157 6.85 -1.59 4.02
CA LEU A 157 7.44 -0.93 2.87
C LEU A 157 6.58 -1.16 1.62
N GLU A 158 6.37 -0.12 0.84
CA GLU A 158 5.51 -0.12 -0.34
C GLU A 158 6.31 -0.22 -1.63
N GLY A 159 5.97 -1.18 -2.50
CA GLY A 159 6.66 -1.42 -3.76
C GLY A 159 6.54 -0.27 -4.78
N TYR A 160 5.50 0.56 -4.74
CA TYR A 160 5.37 1.72 -5.64
C TYR A 160 6.54 2.69 -5.50
N LEU A 161 7.04 2.92 -4.28
CA LEU A 161 8.21 3.74 -3.99
C LEU A 161 9.56 3.10 -4.38
N TRP A 162 9.56 1.83 -4.84
CA TRP A 162 10.81 1.14 -5.17
C TRP A 162 11.53 1.69 -6.42
N GLY A 163 10.80 2.38 -7.31
CA GLY A 163 11.34 2.88 -8.57
C GLY A 163 12.40 3.98 -8.42
N PRO A 164 12.05 5.12 -7.80
CA PRO A 164 12.98 6.23 -7.62
C PRO A 164 14.12 5.86 -6.69
N GLU A 165 15.32 6.37 -6.97
CA GLU A 165 16.52 5.97 -6.22
C GLU A 165 16.49 6.43 -4.75
N GLN A 166 16.14 7.70 -4.51
CA GLN A 166 16.16 8.27 -3.16
C GLN A 166 15.15 7.59 -2.22
N PRO A 167 13.86 7.43 -2.59
CA PRO A 167 12.90 6.68 -1.78
C PRO A 167 13.32 5.22 -1.55
N ARG A 168 13.86 4.54 -2.58
CA ARG A 168 14.39 3.18 -2.43
C ARG A 168 15.52 3.12 -1.40
N GLN A 169 16.45 4.07 -1.42
CA GLN A 169 17.52 4.16 -0.42
C GLN A 169 16.96 4.44 0.98
N ALA A 170 15.94 5.31 1.10
CA ALA A 170 15.26 5.55 2.36
C ALA A 170 14.61 4.27 2.91
N MET A 171 13.91 3.50 2.08
CA MET A 171 13.31 2.23 2.49
C MET A 171 14.37 1.20 2.94
N LEU A 172 15.48 1.09 2.21
CA LEU A 172 16.58 0.19 2.58
C LEU A 172 17.22 0.62 3.91
N GLU A 173 17.36 1.91 4.16
CA GLU A 173 17.88 2.43 5.43
C GLU A 173 16.89 2.15 6.57
N ALA A 174 15.59 2.38 6.36
CA ALA A 174 14.56 2.05 7.34
C ALA A 174 14.56 0.54 7.69
N ALA A 175 14.73 -0.33 6.70
CA ALA A 175 14.86 -1.77 6.94
C ALA A 175 16.07 -2.11 7.82
N LYS A 176 17.24 -1.48 7.57
CA LYS A 176 18.43 -1.66 8.40
C LYS A 176 18.18 -1.18 9.84
N ILE A 177 17.54 -0.03 10.02
CA ILE A 177 17.17 0.51 11.33
C ILE A 177 16.27 -0.49 12.06
N ALA A 178 15.21 -0.98 11.40
CA ALA A 178 14.28 -1.98 11.93
C ALA A 178 15.01 -3.26 12.36
N HIS A 179 15.81 -3.85 11.49
CA HIS A 179 16.57 -5.07 11.79
C HIS A 179 17.59 -4.87 12.93
N SER A 180 18.25 -3.70 12.99
CA SER A 180 19.18 -3.38 14.10
C SER A 180 18.47 -3.35 15.46
N ALA A 181 17.18 -3.01 15.47
CA ALA A 181 16.29 -3.05 16.63
C ALA A 181 15.59 -4.42 16.82
N ARG A 182 15.88 -5.41 15.98
CA ARG A 182 15.22 -6.74 15.95
C ARG A 182 13.71 -6.62 15.70
N ARG A 183 13.34 -5.74 14.78
CA ARG A 183 11.97 -5.54 14.34
C ARG A 183 11.76 -6.17 12.97
N THR A 184 10.53 -6.50 12.66
CA THR A 184 10.13 -7.15 11.41
C THR A 184 10.03 -6.12 10.28
N VAL A 185 10.49 -6.49 9.09
CA VAL A 185 10.30 -5.72 7.86
C VAL A 185 9.32 -6.47 6.98
N ALA A 186 8.20 -5.83 6.64
CA ALA A 186 7.23 -6.33 5.67
C ALA A 186 7.30 -5.51 4.38
N PHE A 187 7.21 -6.16 3.24
CA PHE A 187 7.23 -5.52 1.93
C PHE A 187 6.03 -5.97 1.11
N THR A 188 5.32 -5.03 0.47
CA THR A 188 4.28 -5.35 -0.51
C THR A 188 4.78 -5.07 -1.92
N LEU A 189 4.57 -6.05 -2.82
CA LEU A 189 5.06 -5.97 -4.20
C LEU A 189 4.42 -4.81 -4.96
N SER A 190 3.10 -4.61 -4.80
CA SER A 190 2.30 -3.64 -5.54
C SER A 190 2.46 -3.82 -7.06
N GLU A 191 1.62 -3.27 -7.88
CA GLU A 191 1.71 -3.40 -9.35
C GLU A 191 2.97 -2.78 -9.98
N SER A 192 3.88 -2.26 -9.15
CA SER A 192 5.10 -1.57 -9.59
C SER A 192 6.06 -2.45 -10.41
N LEU A 193 5.94 -3.77 -10.33
CA LEU A 193 6.80 -4.72 -11.04
C LEU A 193 6.59 -4.69 -12.56
N CYS A 194 5.48 -4.14 -13.04
CA CYS A 194 5.23 -3.95 -14.48
C CYS A 194 6.16 -2.90 -15.12
N ILE A 195 6.89 -2.12 -14.30
CA ILE A 195 7.83 -1.10 -14.79
C ILE A 195 9.20 -1.75 -15.00
N PRO A 196 9.81 -1.64 -16.21
CA PRO A 196 11.11 -2.21 -16.50
C PRO A 196 12.20 -1.86 -15.48
N GLY A 197 13.04 -2.83 -15.12
CA GLY A 197 14.18 -2.65 -14.19
C GLY A 197 13.84 -2.75 -12.71
N ARG A 198 12.57 -2.75 -12.31
CA ARG A 198 12.20 -2.86 -10.89
C ARG A 198 12.30 -4.29 -10.35
N ARG A 199 12.05 -5.29 -11.21
CA ARG A 199 12.06 -6.71 -10.86
C ARG A 199 13.40 -7.15 -10.25
N GLU A 200 14.50 -6.84 -10.92
CA GLU A 200 15.86 -7.21 -10.48
C GLU A 200 16.20 -6.56 -9.13
N GLY A 201 15.80 -5.30 -8.93
CA GLY A 201 16.02 -4.60 -7.67
C GLY A 201 15.25 -5.22 -6.51
N VAL A 202 13.98 -5.58 -6.72
CA VAL A 202 13.15 -6.26 -5.72
C VAL A 202 13.70 -7.66 -5.40
N MET A 203 14.09 -8.43 -6.43
CA MET A 203 14.71 -9.74 -6.21
C MET A 203 16.02 -9.63 -5.43
N SER A 204 16.87 -8.65 -5.75
CA SER A 204 18.12 -8.39 -5.01
C SER A 204 17.86 -8.04 -3.54
N MET A 205 16.82 -7.26 -3.26
CA MET A 205 16.39 -6.92 -1.90
C MET A 205 15.92 -8.16 -1.12
N ILE A 206 15.16 -9.04 -1.78
CA ILE A 206 14.70 -10.33 -1.23
C ILE A 206 15.92 -11.24 -0.97
N ASP A 207 16.82 -11.38 -1.95
CA ASP A 207 18.02 -12.21 -1.82
C ASP A 207 18.97 -11.71 -0.72
N ALA A 208 18.95 -10.41 -0.42
CA ALA A 208 19.68 -9.82 0.71
C ALA A 208 19.00 -10.05 2.08
N GLY A 209 17.84 -10.70 2.12
CA GLY A 209 17.09 -10.95 3.36
C GLY A 209 16.51 -9.69 4.00
N THR A 210 16.21 -8.66 3.19
CA THR A 210 15.68 -7.38 3.70
C THR A 210 14.20 -7.48 4.10
N ALA A 211 13.41 -8.33 3.43
CA ALA A 211 12.00 -8.55 3.75
C ALA A 211 11.81 -9.81 4.59
N ASP A 212 11.21 -9.70 5.78
CA ASP A 212 10.80 -10.82 6.62
C ASP A 212 9.42 -11.34 6.23
N ILE A 213 8.54 -10.42 5.77
CA ILE A 213 7.21 -10.74 5.24
C ILE A 213 7.09 -10.12 3.85
N LEU A 214 6.73 -10.94 2.87
CA LEU A 214 6.49 -10.49 1.50
C LEU A 214 5.01 -10.67 1.16
N PHE A 215 4.34 -9.57 0.79
CA PHE A 215 2.98 -9.57 0.28
C PHE A 215 2.98 -9.42 -1.24
N GLY A 216 2.10 -10.15 -1.88
CA GLY A 216 1.80 -9.98 -3.30
C GLY A 216 0.52 -10.71 -3.68
N ASN A 217 -0.01 -10.42 -4.88
CA ASN A 217 -1.04 -11.26 -5.50
C ASN A 217 -0.40 -12.31 -6.43
N GLU A 218 -1.21 -13.23 -6.98
CA GLU A 218 -0.71 -14.28 -7.87
C GLU A 218 0.04 -13.72 -9.09
N ASP A 219 -0.45 -12.63 -9.69
CA ASP A 219 0.15 -12.07 -10.89
C ASP A 219 1.45 -11.34 -10.57
N GLU A 220 1.52 -10.65 -9.43
CA GLU A 220 2.74 -10.00 -8.94
C GLU A 220 3.85 -11.03 -8.67
N VAL A 221 3.54 -12.14 -7.99
CA VAL A 221 4.57 -13.16 -7.72
C VAL A 221 4.99 -13.90 -8.99
N ARG A 222 4.09 -14.12 -9.96
CA ARG A 222 4.45 -14.64 -11.28
C ARG A 222 5.37 -13.68 -12.03
N HIS A 223 5.05 -12.40 -12.02
CA HIS A 223 5.86 -11.37 -12.67
C HIS A 223 7.26 -11.27 -12.04
N LEU A 224 7.31 -11.27 -10.71
CA LEU A 224 8.56 -11.22 -9.95
C LEU A 224 9.46 -12.41 -10.23
N THR A 225 8.92 -13.62 -10.21
CA THR A 225 9.71 -14.84 -10.40
C THR A 225 9.94 -15.19 -11.86
N GLY A 226 9.03 -14.79 -12.76
CA GLY A 226 8.99 -15.24 -14.15
C GLY A 226 8.44 -16.65 -14.32
N CYS A 227 7.87 -17.24 -13.25
CA CYS A 227 7.29 -18.59 -13.29
C CYS A 227 5.82 -18.53 -13.74
N GLY A 228 5.37 -19.56 -14.47
CA GLY A 228 3.98 -19.65 -14.92
C GLY A 228 3.04 -20.22 -13.86
N ALA A 229 3.45 -21.28 -13.16
CA ALA A 229 2.65 -21.91 -12.14
C ALA A 229 2.89 -21.27 -10.76
N LEU A 230 1.83 -21.13 -9.96
CA LEU A 230 1.91 -20.54 -8.63
C LEU A 230 2.83 -21.33 -7.70
N ASP A 231 2.80 -22.64 -7.76
CA ASP A 231 3.64 -23.51 -6.91
C ASP A 231 5.14 -23.34 -7.23
N ASP A 232 5.50 -23.06 -8.50
CA ASP A 232 6.87 -22.74 -8.88
C ASP A 232 7.30 -21.37 -8.32
N CYS A 233 6.38 -20.37 -8.33
CA CYS A 233 6.63 -19.09 -7.69
C CYS A 233 6.88 -19.23 -6.19
N ILE A 234 6.05 -20.03 -5.52
CA ILE A 234 6.19 -20.33 -4.08
C ILE A 234 7.53 -21.01 -3.81
N ALA A 235 7.90 -22.02 -4.61
CA ALA A 235 9.17 -22.73 -4.47
C ALA A 235 10.39 -21.81 -4.67
N ALA A 236 10.27 -20.79 -5.55
CA ALA A 236 11.32 -19.82 -5.80
C ALA A 236 11.48 -18.79 -4.68
N LEU A 237 10.37 -18.38 -4.01
CA LEU A 237 10.36 -17.28 -3.04
C LEU A 237 10.42 -17.76 -1.59
N SER A 238 9.71 -18.84 -1.22
CA SER A 238 9.59 -19.28 0.17
C SER A 238 10.92 -19.67 0.85
N PRO A 239 11.99 -20.09 0.16
CA PRO A 239 13.30 -20.28 0.80
C PRO A 239 14.03 -18.97 1.12
N LYS A 240 13.61 -17.84 0.51
CA LYS A 240 14.28 -16.54 0.57
C LYS A 240 13.60 -15.56 1.54
N VAL A 241 12.32 -15.79 1.81
CA VAL A 241 11.50 -14.90 2.66
C VAL A 241 10.91 -15.73 3.80
N PRO A 242 11.13 -15.36 5.08
CA PRO A 242 10.58 -16.07 6.24
C PRO A 242 9.06 -16.28 6.17
N THR A 243 8.31 -15.29 5.70
CA THR A 243 6.86 -15.37 5.53
C THR A 243 6.45 -14.84 4.16
N LEU A 244 5.98 -15.70 3.27
CA LEU A 244 5.42 -15.34 1.97
C LEU A 244 3.89 -15.35 2.07
N VAL A 245 3.24 -14.26 1.67
CA VAL A 245 1.78 -14.08 1.73
C VAL A 245 1.26 -13.74 0.34
N ILE A 246 0.34 -14.56 -0.18
CA ILE A 246 -0.18 -14.41 -1.56
C ILE A 246 -1.71 -14.31 -1.52
N THR A 247 -2.24 -13.20 -2.02
CA THR A 247 -3.69 -13.03 -2.24
C THR A 247 -4.08 -13.60 -3.60
N ARG A 248 -5.28 -14.23 -3.67
CA ARG A 248 -5.73 -14.99 -4.83
C ARG A 248 -7.16 -14.59 -5.26
N GLY A 249 -7.55 -13.37 -4.97
CA GLY A 249 -8.89 -12.85 -5.26
C GLY A 249 -9.99 -13.73 -4.69
N ALA A 250 -10.91 -14.19 -5.53
CA ALA A 250 -12.02 -15.07 -5.11
C ALA A 250 -11.56 -16.45 -4.59
N ALA A 251 -10.33 -16.87 -4.88
CA ALA A 251 -9.76 -18.11 -4.37
C ALA A 251 -9.19 -17.98 -2.93
N GLY A 252 -9.28 -16.77 -2.36
CA GLY A 252 -8.83 -16.51 -0.98
C GLY A 252 -7.37 -16.08 -0.89
N ALA A 253 -6.65 -16.61 0.09
CA ALA A 253 -5.24 -16.27 0.31
C ALA A 253 -4.46 -17.47 0.84
N LEU A 254 -3.15 -17.45 0.63
CA LEU A 254 -2.24 -18.42 1.21
C LEU A 254 -1.02 -17.72 1.84
N ALA A 255 -0.41 -18.40 2.79
CA ALA A 255 0.91 -18.03 3.27
C ALA A 255 1.81 -19.26 3.43
N VAL A 256 3.11 -19.03 3.26
CA VAL A 256 4.14 -20.03 3.55
C VAL A 256 5.08 -19.46 4.60
N GLU A 257 5.19 -20.11 5.74
CA GLU A 257 6.08 -19.72 6.83
C GLU A 257 6.82 -20.97 7.35
N ASN A 258 8.15 -20.91 7.39
CA ASN A 258 8.98 -22.04 7.82
C ASN A 258 8.66 -23.36 7.09
N GLY A 259 8.36 -23.30 5.80
CA GLY A 259 7.99 -24.44 4.98
C GLY A 259 6.56 -24.95 5.18
N ARG A 260 5.80 -24.38 6.12
CA ARG A 260 4.38 -24.71 6.33
C ARG A 260 3.52 -23.80 5.45
N ARG A 261 2.75 -24.40 4.54
CA ARG A 261 1.73 -23.71 3.74
C ARG A 261 0.38 -23.74 4.45
N VAL A 262 -0.27 -22.61 4.51
CA VAL A 262 -1.61 -22.38 5.07
C VAL A 262 -2.44 -21.66 4.04
N GLU A 263 -3.68 -22.10 3.84
CA GLU A 263 -4.63 -21.48 2.91
C GLU A 263 -5.95 -21.18 3.62
N VAL A 264 -6.55 -20.06 3.27
CA VAL A 264 -7.90 -19.68 3.71
C VAL A 264 -8.76 -19.31 2.50
N PRO A 265 -10.05 -19.63 2.51
CA PRO A 265 -10.97 -19.15 1.47
C PRO A 265 -11.15 -17.63 1.55
N ALA A 266 -11.61 -17.03 0.46
CA ALA A 266 -12.03 -15.64 0.49
C ALA A 266 -13.21 -15.48 1.45
N ALA A 267 -13.24 -14.37 2.19
CA ALA A 267 -14.41 -14.02 2.98
C ALA A 267 -15.59 -13.68 2.06
N THR A 268 -16.78 -14.03 2.50
CA THR A 268 -18.00 -13.85 1.69
C THR A 268 -18.32 -12.36 1.53
N VAL A 269 -18.55 -11.94 0.29
CA VAL A 269 -18.99 -10.58 -0.06
C VAL A 269 -20.34 -10.70 -0.80
N ALA A 270 -21.32 -9.90 -0.38
CA ALA A 270 -22.63 -9.92 -1.04
C ALA A 270 -22.56 -9.39 -2.48
N LYS A 271 -21.74 -8.37 -2.69
CA LYS A 271 -21.49 -7.77 -4.02
C LYS A 271 -20.12 -7.10 -3.99
N VAL A 272 -19.32 -7.35 -5.01
CA VAL A 272 -18.09 -6.58 -5.26
C VAL A 272 -18.48 -5.28 -5.96
N VAL A 273 -18.12 -4.15 -5.37
CA VAL A 273 -18.41 -2.80 -5.86
C VAL A 273 -17.15 -2.15 -6.44
N ASP A 274 -16.04 -2.22 -5.69
CA ASP A 274 -14.75 -1.62 -6.08
C ASP A 274 -13.63 -2.47 -5.48
N THR A 275 -12.63 -2.85 -6.25
CA THR A 275 -11.50 -3.66 -5.76
C THR A 275 -10.33 -2.83 -5.26
N THR A 276 -10.43 -1.49 -5.31
CA THR A 276 -9.41 -0.57 -4.82
C THR A 276 -9.18 -0.78 -3.33
N GLY A 277 -7.92 -0.90 -2.92
CA GLY A 277 -7.57 -1.09 -1.52
C GLY A 277 -7.72 -2.52 -0.98
N ALA A 278 -8.16 -3.50 -1.79
CA ALA A 278 -8.30 -4.89 -1.33
C ALA A 278 -7.00 -5.44 -0.76
N GLY A 279 -5.88 -5.26 -1.46
CA GLY A 279 -4.54 -5.65 -1.00
C GLY A 279 -4.09 -4.88 0.23
N ASP A 280 -4.41 -3.59 0.28
CA ASP A 280 -4.03 -2.68 1.37
C ASP A 280 -4.71 -3.09 2.67
N LEU A 281 -6.02 -3.32 2.62
CA LEU A 281 -6.80 -3.72 3.79
C LEU A 281 -6.53 -5.19 4.17
N PHE A 282 -6.21 -6.06 3.19
CA PHE A 282 -5.70 -7.39 3.49
C PHE A 282 -4.40 -7.32 4.31
N ALA A 283 -3.43 -6.52 3.89
CA ALA A 283 -2.18 -6.33 4.62
C ALA A 283 -2.43 -5.73 6.01
N ALA A 284 -3.35 -4.76 6.14
CA ALA A 284 -3.73 -4.18 7.43
C ALA A 284 -4.28 -5.24 8.40
N GLY A 285 -5.22 -6.08 7.96
CA GLY A 285 -5.79 -7.17 8.76
C GLY A 285 -4.74 -8.19 9.17
N PHE A 286 -3.93 -8.66 8.21
CA PHE A 286 -2.85 -9.61 8.45
C PHE A 286 -1.84 -9.09 9.47
N LEU A 287 -1.29 -7.89 9.25
CA LEU A 287 -0.30 -7.28 10.13
C LEU A 287 -0.88 -7.01 11.53
N SER A 288 -2.13 -6.60 11.62
CA SER A 288 -2.81 -6.36 12.90
C SER A 288 -2.94 -7.64 13.73
N ALA A 289 -3.34 -8.75 13.11
CA ALA A 289 -3.38 -10.05 13.75
C ALA A 289 -1.97 -10.53 14.15
N ARG A 290 -1.00 -10.35 13.25
CA ARG A 290 0.40 -10.71 13.51
C ARG A 290 1.01 -9.97 14.70
N CYS A 291 0.78 -8.68 14.81
CA CYS A 291 1.24 -7.86 15.94
C CYS A 291 0.63 -8.30 17.28
N ARG A 292 -0.55 -8.93 17.25
CA ARG A 292 -1.19 -9.53 18.44
C ARG A 292 -0.77 -10.97 18.71
N GLY A 293 0.16 -11.51 17.93
CA GLY A 293 0.65 -12.88 18.11
C GLY A 293 -0.30 -13.98 17.66
N ALA A 294 -1.26 -13.64 16.78
CA ALA A 294 -2.20 -14.61 16.24
C ALA A 294 -1.49 -15.66 15.35
N PRO A 295 -2.01 -16.90 15.27
CA PRO A 295 -1.50 -17.91 14.36
C PRO A 295 -1.72 -17.49 12.90
N LEU A 296 -0.93 -18.06 11.98
CA LEU A 296 -0.87 -17.67 10.57
C LEU A 296 -2.26 -17.76 9.88
N GLU A 297 -3.04 -18.78 10.18
CA GLU A 297 -4.42 -18.93 9.69
C GLU A 297 -5.26 -17.72 10.05
N ARG A 298 -5.17 -17.29 11.31
CA ARG A 298 -5.95 -16.15 11.80
C ARG A 298 -5.49 -14.84 11.20
N CYS A 299 -4.19 -14.70 10.88
CA CYS A 299 -3.67 -13.55 10.15
C CYS A 299 -4.27 -13.46 8.73
N LEU A 300 -4.33 -14.59 8.02
CA LEU A 300 -4.94 -14.68 6.69
C LEU A 300 -6.45 -14.39 6.71
N GLU A 301 -7.18 -14.96 7.68
CA GLU A 301 -8.61 -14.71 7.89
C GLU A 301 -8.89 -13.22 8.15
N ALA A 302 -8.11 -12.60 9.04
CA ALA A 302 -8.23 -11.18 9.35
C ALA A 302 -8.00 -10.31 8.11
N GLY A 303 -6.98 -10.63 7.31
CA GLY A 303 -6.74 -9.98 6.03
C GLY A 303 -7.91 -10.16 5.07
N SER A 304 -8.42 -11.38 4.92
CA SER A 304 -9.56 -11.68 4.03
C SER A 304 -10.83 -10.93 4.44
N LEU A 305 -11.12 -10.82 5.74
CA LEU A 305 -12.27 -10.06 6.24
C LEU A 305 -12.16 -8.56 5.94
N CYS A 306 -10.97 -7.97 6.16
CA CYS A 306 -10.74 -6.55 5.85
C CYS A 306 -10.81 -6.29 4.33
N ALA A 307 -10.26 -7.18 3.51
CA ALA A 307 -10.37 -7.09 2.06
C ALA A 307 -11.83 -7.20 1.59
N ALA A 308 -12.60 -8.12 2.16
CA ALA A 308 -14.02 -8.31 1.84
C ALA A 308 -14.87 -7.08 2.20
N GLU A 309 -14.57 -6.41 3.30
CA GLU A 309 -15.24 -5.18 3.71
C GLU A 309 -14.99 -4.08 2.68
N VAL A 310 -13.72 -3.78 2.38
CA VAL A 310 -13.39 -2.64 1.51
C VAL A 310 -13.89 -2.81 0.09
N ILE A 311 -13.96 -4.03 -0.45
CA ILE A 311 -14.47 -4.26 -1.82
C ILE A 311 -16.00 -4.22 -1.92
N SER A 312 -16.71 -4.07 -0.80
CA SER A 312 -18.18 -3.98 -0.77
C SER A 312 -18.72 -2.58 -1.02
N HIS A 313 -17.88 -1.57 -1.07
CA HIS A 313 -18.21 -0.16 -1.30
C HIS A 313 -17.15 0.55 -2.16
N PHE A 314 -17.33 1.83 -2.44
CA PHE A 314 -16.36 2.62 -3.20
C PHE A 314 -15.23 3.16 -2.32
N GLY A 315 -14.00 3.10 -2.85
CA GLY A 315 -12.81 3.67 -2.20
C GLY A 315 -12.05 2.65 -1.35
N ALA A 316 -10.87 3.06 -0.88
CA ALA A 316 -9.90 2.20 -0.21
C ALA A 316 -9.88 2.32 1.32
N ARG A 317 -10.88 2.99 1.90
CA ARG A 317 -10.98 3.19 3.35
C ARG A 317 -12.14 2.38 3.91
N PRO A 318 -12.00 1.75 5.10
CA PRO A 318 -13.10 0.98 5.69
C PRO A 318 -14.27 1.89 6.09
N GLU A 319 -15.48 1.45 5.83
CA GLU A 319 -16.73 2.12 6.21
C GLU A 319 -17.40 1.49 7.43
N THR A 320 -17.01 0.26 7.80
CA THR A 320 -17.55 -0.45 8.97
C THR A 320 -16.56 -0.49 10.14
N ASP A 321 -17.05 -0.87 11.31
CA ASP A 321 -16.19 -1.11 12.48
C ASP A 321 -15.38 -2.41 12.28
N LEU A 322 -14.15 -2.28 11.78
CA LEU A 322 -13.26 -3.41 11.58
C LEU A 322 -12.94 -4.17 12.87
N LYS A 323 -12.93 -3.54 14.04
CA LYS A 323 -12.70 -4.23 15.33
C LYS A 323 -13.82 -5.23 15.62
N ALA A 324 -15.06 -4.79 15.39
CA ALA A 324 -16.24 -5.65 15.57
C ALA A 324 -16.29 -6.77 14.52
N LEU A 325 -15.87 -6.48 13.27
CA LEU A 325 -15.86 -7.44 12.17
C LEU A 325 -14.80 -8.53 12.39
N VAL A 326 -13.56 -8.13 12.65
CA VAL A 326 -12.40 -9.05 12.68
C VAL A 326 -12.23 -9.73 14.04
N ARG A 327 -12.56 -9.07 15.13
CA ARG A 327 -12.49 -9.60 16.52
C ARG A 327 -11.11 -10.19 16.84
N LEU A 328 -10.06 -9.39 16.69
CA LEU A 328 -8.67 -9.77 17.00
C LEU A 328 -8.42 -9.82 18.51
#